data_cb02544e19629a86e9144f4b06f61db1
#
_entry.id   cb02544e19629a86e9144f4b06f61db1
#
_cell.length_a   1.000
_cell.length_b   1.000
_cell.length_c   1.000
_cell.angle_alpha   90.00
_cell.angle_beta   90.00
_cell.angle_gamma   90.00
#
_symmetry.space_group_name_H-M   'P 1'
#
loop_
_entity.id
_entity.type
_entity.pdbx_description
1 polymer ?
#
loop_
_entity_poly.entity_id
_entity_poly.type
_entity_poly.pdbx_seq_one_letter_code
_entity_poly.pdbx_strand_id
1 'polypeptide(L)'
;MSDTRRRLGDRRDGKLLRDIDSMHIIMPMIYINRSDNEAYISERIDLTNIDAYLAKRNAENPEFKFTLFHIIVAAILKVIVLRPKLNRFIANKNMYQRNDLSAAFVVKKRFEDTSEEGLAFIHASESTTIDTLREDLYKQITTVKKGGGDASSDAMDILRKIPRPILKFIFMILRWLDRHGLVPQFLIETDLNYASVILSNLGSIKLRSGYHHLSNWGTASLFVIVGETKKRPFYDDEGNVEFKNSVDLGLTIDERIADGYYYSKSVRLLKYILEHPECLEEPFSEPVDY
;
A
#
# COMPACT_ATOMS: atom_id res chain seq x y z
N MET A 1 12.07 11.63 20.75
CA MET A 1 12.79 12.44 19.74
C MET A 1 13.66 11.50 18.92
N SER A 2 13.25 11.10 17.70
CA SER A 2 14.09 10.27 16.84
C SER A 2 15.24 11.12 16.31
N ASP A 3 16.48 10.62 16.48
CA ASP A 3 17.69 11.21 15.90
C ASP A 3 17.51 11.37 14.38
N THR A 4 17.36 12.60 13.91
CA THR A 4 17.13 12.96 12.50
C THR A 4 18.42 12.94 11.67
N ARG A 5 19.58 12.66 12.27
CA ARG A 5 20.87 12.58 11.57
C ARG A 5 20.98 11.27 10.79
N ARG A 6 21.17 11.37 9.47
CA ARG A 6 21.52 10.22 8.63
C ARG A 6 22.83 9.62 9.09
N ARG A 7 22.84 8.32 9.33
CA ARG A 7 24.05 7.55 9.62
C ARG A 7 24.62 6.94 8.35
N LEU A 8 25.87 6.57 8.37
CA LEU A 8 26.50 5.85 7.25
C LEU A 8 25.69 4.60 6.93
N GLY A 9 25.33 4.42 5.67
CA GLY A 9 24.50 3.29 5.21
C GLY A 9 22.99 3.55 5.17
N ASP A 10 22.50 4.66 5.74
CA ASP A 10 21.10 5.05 5.60
C ASP A 10 20.79 5.54 4.18
N ARG A 11 19.63 5.18 3.68
CA ARG A 11 19.09 5.65 2.41
C ARG A 11 18.28 6.95 2.62
N ARG A 12 17.87 7.62 1.53
CA ARG A 12 16.97 8.78 1.60
C ARG A 12 15.57 8.39 2.09
N ASP A 13 15.13 7.21 1.67
CA ASP A 13 13.80 6.64 1.92
C ASP A 13 13.75 5.71 3.14
N GLY A 14 14.90 5.39 3.79
CA GLY A 14 14.90 4.46 4.91
C GLY A 14 16.16 4.44 5.75
N LYS A 15 16.02 4.06 7.02
CA LYS A 15 17.10 3.84 7.99
C LYS A 15 17.55 2.39 7.98
N LEU A 16 18.84 2.16 7.86
CA LEU A 16 19.42 0.82 7.90
C LEU A 16 19.21 0.17 9.27
N LEU A 17 18.59 -0.99 9.27
CA LEU A 17 18.43 -1.82 10.47
C LEU A 17 19.72 -2.61 10.71
N ARG A 18 20.31 -2.42 11.88
CA ARG A 18 21.60 -3.04 12.27
C ARG A 18 21.44 -4.16 13.29
N ASP A 19 20.40 -4.05 14.10
CA ASP A 19 20.07 -5.01 15.15
C ASP A 19 18.86 -5.85 14.69
N ILE A 20 19.14 -6.81 13.82
CA ILE A 20 18.18 -7.78 13.29
C ILE A 20 18.73 -9.19 13.50
N ASP A 21 17.84 -10.16 13.57
CA ASP A 21 18.24 -11.56 13.76
C ASP A 21 18.97 -12.14 12.52
N SER A 22 19.68 -13.24 12.75
CA SER A 22 20.55 -13.88 11.74
C SER A 22 19.79 -14.28 10.46
N MET A 23 18.54 -14.71 10.58
CA MET A 23 17.74 -15.12 9.43
C MET A 23 17.49 -13.92 8.51
N HIS A 24 17.09 -12.77 9.06
CA HIS A 24 16.84 -11.55 8.31
C HIS A 24 18.12 -10.92 7.71
N ILE A 25 19.30 -11.28 8.23
CA ILE A 25 20.59 -10.94 7.61
C ILE A 25 20.87 -11.84 6.40
N ILE A 26 20.63 -13.14 6.52
CA ILE A 26 21.00 -14.15 5.52
C ILE A 26 19.99 -14.19 4.36
N MET A 27 18.69 -14.14 4.65
CA MET A 27 17.64 -14.26 3.63
C MET A 27 17.83 -13.32 2.43
N PRO A 28 18.12 -12.01 2.60
CA PRO A 28 18.34 -11.11 1.46
C PRO A 28 19.61 -11.43 0.64
N MET A 29 20.52 -12.22 1.16
CA MET A 29 21.72 -12.66 0.45
C MET A 29 21.45 -13.87 -0.44
N ILE A 30 20.57 -14.78 0.01
CA ILE A 30 20.15 -15.97 -0.71
C ILE A 30 19.06 -15.60 -1.73
N TYR A 31 18.04 -14.90 -1.27
CA TYR A 31 16.86 -14.49 -2.04
C TYR A 31 16.98 -13.02 -2.44
N ILE A 32 17.57 -12.78 -3.59
CA ILE A 32 18.02 -11.43 -3.99
C ILE A 32 16.87 -10.57 -4.50
N ASN A 33 15.99 -11.16 -5.33
CA ASN A 33 14.91 -10.42 -5.99
C ASN A 33 13.67 -10.39 -5.11
N ARG A 34 12.95 -9.28 -5.11
CA ARG A 34 11.69 -9.13 -4.36
C ARG A 34 10.61 -10.03 -4.94
N SER A 35 10.50 -10.08 -6.26
CA SER A 35 9.53 -10.90 -6.97
C SER A 35 9.70 -12.43 -6.76
N ASP A 36 10.84 -12.88 -6.26
CA ASP A 36 11.07 -14.31 -5.95
C ASP A 36 10.70 -14.63 -4.49
N ASN A 37 10.29 -13.62 -3.70
CA ASN A 37 10.02 -13.74 -2.26
C ASN A 37 8.64 -13.22 -1.91
N GLU A 38 7.70 -13.45 -2.76
CA GLU A 38 6.32 -12.99 -2.57
C GLU A 38 5.52 -14.06 -1.82
N ALA A 39 4.97 -13.68 -0.68
CA ALA A 39 3.90 -14.42 -0.01
C ALA A 39 2.55 -13.85 -0.43
N TYR A 40 1.61 -14.75 -0.74
CA TYR A 40 0.27 -14.39 -1.19
C TYR A 40 -0.76 -14.78 -0.12
N ILE A 41 -1.54 -13.81 0.34
CA ILE A 41 -2.57 -14.01 1.34
C ILE A 41 -3.90 -13.53 0.77
N SER A 42 -4.94 -14.36 0.88
CA SER A 42 -6.31 -14.00 0.49
C SER A 42 -7.19 -13.91 1.71
N GLU A 43 -7.88 -12.79 1.87
CA GLU A 43 -8.84 -12.60 2.95
C GLU A 43 -10.19 -12.16 2.41
N ARG A 44 -11.26 -12.80 2.89
CA ARG A 44 -12.62 -12.37 2.64
C ARG A 44 -13.12 -11.56 3.81
N ILE A 45 -13.57 -10.35 3.52
CA ILE A 45 -14.07 -9.41 4.51
C ILE A 45 -15.59 -9.33 4.41
N ASP A 46 -16.27 -9.54 5.52
CA ASP A 46 -17.68 -9.27 5.71
C ASP A 46 -17.90 -7.76 5.75
N LEU A 47 -18.77 -7.23 4.92
CA LEU A 47 -19.04 -5.80 4.82
C LEU A 47 -20.18 -5.32 5.70
N THR A 48 -20.81 -6.19 6.49
CA THR A 48 -22.01 -5.85 7.27
C THR A 48 -21.78 -4.63 8.16
N ASN A 49 -20.72 -4.62 8.95
CA ASN A 49 -20.39 -3.50 9.84
C ASN A 49 -19.88 -2.28 9.07
N ILE A 50 -19.10 -2.51 8.01
CA ILE A 50 -18.62 -1.42 7.14
C ILE A 50 -19.79 -0.73 6.45
N ASP A 51 -20.76 -1.48 5.91
CA ASP A 51 -21.94 -0.92 5.25
C ASP A 51 -22.77 -0.09 6.23
N ALA A 52 -22.96 -0.58 7.47
CA ALA A 52 -23.65 0.15 8.55
C ALA A 52 -22.89 1.43 8.94
N TYR A 53 -21.56 1.35 9.09
CA TYR A 53 -20.71 2.50 9.39
C TYR A 53 -20.77 3.56 8.27
N LEU A 54 -20.64 3.13 7.02
CA LEU A 54 -20.73 4.02 5.86
C LEU A 54 -22.12 4.68 5.76
N ALA A 55 -23.19 3.94 6.03
CA ALA A 55 -24.56 4.50 6.05
C ALA A 55 -24.69 5.58 7.13
N LYS A 56 -24.20 5.33 8.35
CA LYS A 56 -24.19 6.29 9.45
C LYS A 56 -23.41 7.56 9.11
N ARG A 57 -22.16 7.40 8.69
CA ARG A 57 -21.26 8.54 8.38
C ARG A 57 -21.74 9.37 7.20
N ASN A 58 -22.33 8.74 6.19
CA ASN A 58 -22.87 9.42 5.02
C ASN A 58 -24.27 10.02 5.23
N ALA A 59 -25.01 9.63 6.28
CA ALA A 59 -26.28 10.26 6.66
C ALA A 59 -26.08 11.72 7.12
N GLU A 60 -24.93 12.07 7.63
CA GLU A 60 -24.53 13.45 7.98
C GLU A 60 -24.36 14.34 6.73
N ASN A 61 -24.51 13.77 5.54
CA ASN A 61 -24.38 14.42 4.23
C ASN A 61 -23.06 15.19 4.07
N PRO A 62 -21.91 14.54 4.30
CA PRO A 62 -20.60 15.19 4.15
C PRO A 62 -20.40 15.63 2.69
N GLU A 63 -19.63 16.71 2.49
CA GLU A 63 -19.27 17.21 1.14
C GLU A 63 -18.68 16.09 0.26
N PHE A 64 -17.89 15.20 0.86
CA PHE A 64 -17.32 14.01 0.21
C PHE A 64 -17.74 12.75 0.98
N LYS A 65 -18.48 11.88 0.30
CA LYS A 65 -18.97 10.63 0.90
C LYS A 65 -17.81 9.68 1.22
N PHE A 66 -17.91 9.04 2.38
CA PHE A 66 -17.08 7.88 2.70
C PHE A 66 -17.40 6.72 1.78
N THR A 67 -16.39 5.97 1.39
CA THR A 67 -16.52 4.79 0.54
C THR A 67 -15.76 3.62 1.16
N LEU A 68 -16.06 2.40 0.72
CA LEU A 68 -15.32 1.20 1.11
C LEU A 68 -13.81 1.36 0.89
N PHE A 69 -13.39 2.01 -0.19
CA PHE A 69 -11.97 2.22 -0.48
C PHE A 69 -11.29 3.09 0.58
N HIS A 70 -11.96 4.14 1.09
CA HIS A 70 -11.42 4.95 2.20
C HIS A 70 -11.18 4.10 3.46
N ILE A 71 -12.14 3.23 3.81
CA ILE A 71 -12.02 2.34 4.97
C ILE A 71 -10.83 1.38 4.80
N ILE A 72 -10.71 0.76 3.63
CA ILE A 72 -9.63 -0.21 3.36
C ILE A 72 -8.26 0.47 3.41
N VAL A 73 -8.10 1.64 2.77
CA VAL A 73 -6.82 2.39 2.79
C VAL A 73 -6.45 2.78 4.22
N ALA A 74 -7.43 3.33 4.99
CA ALA A 74 -7.22 3.72 6.37
C ALA A 74 -6.83 2.52 7.26
N ALA A 75 -7.54 1.40 7.13
CA ALA A 75 -7.27 0.19 7.89
C ALA A 75 -5.84 -0.35 7.62
N ILE A 76 -5.43 -0.41 6.35
CA ILE A 76 -4.09 -0.86 5.98
C ILE A 76 -3.01 0.07 6.55
N LEU A 77 -3.18 1.39 6.42
CA LEU A 77 -2.22 2.35 6.96
C LEU A 77 -2.15 2.31 8.48
N LYS A 78 -3.30 2.19 9.19
CA LYS A 78 -3.32 1.99 10.64
C LYS A 78 -2.62 0.69 11.05
N VAL A 79 -2.84 -0.40 10.33
CA VAL A 79 -2.11 -1.65 10.56
C VAL A 79 -0.62 -1.46 10.38
N ILE A 80 -0.16 -0.75 9.36
CA ILE A 80 1.28 -0.49 9.14
C ILE A 80 1.87 0.33 10.30
N VAL A 81 1.13 1.31 10.84
CA VAL A 81 1.55 2.09 12.03
C VAL A 81 1.69 1.17 13.24
N LEU A 82 0.66 0.38 13.55
CA LEU A 82 0.63 -0.50 14.71
C LEU A 82 1.55 -1.73 14.56
N ARG A 83 1.91 -2.06 13.33
CA ARG A 83 2.77 -3.20 12.98
C ARG A 83 3.95 -2.74 12.13
N PRO A 84 4.93 -2.01 12.70
CA PRO A 84 5.95 -1.26 11.96
C PRO A 84 6.90 -2.12 11.10
N LYS A 85 7.04 -3.43 11.35
CA LYS A 85 7.81 -4.30 10.46
C LYS A 85 7.21 -4.37 9.05
N LEU A 86 5.89 -4.12 8.89
CA LEU A 86 5.25 -4.04 7.57
C LEU A 86 5.76 -2.86 6.74
N ASN A 87 6.33 -1.83 7.37
CA ASN A 87 6.93 -0.68 6.71
C ASN A 87 8.46 -0.82 6.53
N ARG A 88 8.92 -2.05 6.36
CA ARG A 88 10.32 -2.37 6.03
C ARG A 88 10.47 -2.69 4.56
N PHE A 89 11.70 -2.63 4.09
CA PHE A 89 12.04 -3.08 2.74
C PHE A 89 13.48 -3.59 2.66
N ILE A 90 13.73 -4.38 1.63
CA ILE A 90 15.08 -4.86 1.30
C ILE A 90 15.60 -4.08 0.10
N ALA A 91 16.81 -3.54 0.24
CA ALA A 91 17.55 -2.93 -0.85
C ALA A 91 19.04 -3.27 -0.72
N ASN A 92 19.66 -3.65 -1.84
CA ASN A 92 21.08 -4.06 -1.87
C ASN A 92 21.45 -5.05 -0.76
N LYS A 93 20.61 -6.07 -0.54
CA LYS A 93 20.77 -7.13 0.47
C LYS A 93 20.73 -6.66 1.94
N ASN A 94 20.30 -5.44 2.19
CA ASN A 94 20.14 -4.88 3.53
C ASN A 94 18.69 -4.57 3.81
N MET A 95 18.29 -4.67 5.08
CA MET A 95 16.95 -4.34 5.55
C MET A 95 16.91 -2.91 6.08
N TYR A 96 15.87 -2.20 5.69
CA TYR A 96 15.65 -0.81 6.07
C TYR A 96 14.26 -0.63 6.68
N GLN A 97 14.16 0.25 7.66
CA GLN A 97 12.88 0.82 8.11
C GLN A 97 12.59 2.05 7.28
N ARG A 98 11.45 2.09 6.60
CA ARG A 98 11.02 3.24 5.81
C ARG A 98 10.82 4.46 6.70
N ASN A 99 11.17 5.64 6.18
CA ASN A 99 11.01 6.91 6.90
C ASN A 99 9.61 7.49 6.77
N ASP A 100 8.92 7.17 5.68
CA ASP A 100 7.59 7.67 5.32
C ASP A 100 6.52 6.59 5.52
N LEU A 101 5.28 7.01 5.66
CA LEU A 101 4.11 6.15 5.63
C LEU A 101 3.22 6.62 4.49
N SER A 102 3.15 5.83 3.43
CA SER A 102 2.42 6.22 2.22
C SER A 102 1.69 5.07 1.58
N ALA A 103 0.58 5.40 0.94
CA ALA A 103 -0.17 4.52 0.07
C ALA A 103 -0.20 5.10 -1.35
N ALA A 104 0.11 4.29 -2.35
CA ALA A 104 0.03 4.66 -3.75
C ALA A 104 -1.00 3.82 -4.47
N PHE A 105 -1.74 4.41 -5.40
CA PHE A 105 -2.74 3.70 -6.20
C PHE A 105 -2.93 4.32 -7.56
N VAL A 106 -3.38 3.48 -8.49
CA VAL A 106 -3.69 3.89 -9.86
C VAL A 106 -5.11 4.41 -9.93
N VAL A 107 -5.28 5.58 -10.51
CA VAL A 107 -6.59 6.20 -10.78
C VAL A 107 -6.82 6.23 -12.28
N LYS A 108 -7.82 5.52 -12.77
CA LYS A 108 -8.23 5.61 -14.17
C LYS A 108 -9.00 6.93 -14.38
N LYS A 109 -8.54 7.76 -15.33
CA LYS A 109 -9.17 9.07 -15.59
C LYS A 109 -10.59 8.89 -16.14
N ARG A 110 -10.79 7.89 -17.01
CA ARG A 110 -12.10 7.45 -17.54
C ARG A 110 -12.14 5.93 -17.62
N PHE A 111 -13.30 5.33 -17.52
CA PHE A 111 -13.49 3.87 -17.70
C PHE A 111 -13.64 3.51 -19.19
N GLU A 112 -12.57 3.71 -19.95
CA GLU A 112 -12.45 3.43 -21.38
C GLU A 112 -11.11 2.73 -21.65
N ASP A 113 -11.01 1.87 -22.65
CA ASP A 113 -9.80 1.09 -22.97
C ASP A 113 -8.59 1.98 -23.27
N THR A 114 -8.83 3.14 -23.88
CA THR A 114 -7.81 4.11 -24.29
C THR A 114 -7.54 5.20 -23.24
N SER A 115 -8.24 5.15 -22.09
CA SER A 115 -8.08 6.17 -21.07
C SER A 115 -6.74 6.04 -20.36
N GLU A 116 -6.08 7.17 -20.20
CA GLU A 116 -4.86 7.29 -19.40
C GLU A 116 -5.14 6.95 -17.93
N GLU A 117 -4.12 6.43 -17.29
CA GLU A 117 -4.06 6.17 -15.86
C GLU A 117 -3.18 7.22 -15.22
N GLY A 118 -3.57 7.71 -14.06
CA GLY A 118 -2.76 8.59 -13.25
C GLY A 118 -2.43 7.95 -11.92
N LEU A 119 -1.35 8.40 -11.30
CA LEU A 119 -0.94 7.93 -9.99
C LEU A 119 -1.40 8.89 -8.90
N ALA A 120 -1.93 8.34 -7.82
CA ALA A 120 -2.27 9.09 -6.62
C ALA A 120 -1.47 8.56 -5.44
N PHE A 121 -1.02 9.48 -4.59
CA PHE A 121 -0.24 9.19 -3.39
C PHE A 121 -0.92 9.81 -2.19
N ILE A 122 -0.96 9.06 -1.11
CA ILE A 122 -1.40 9.52 0.20
C ILE A 122 -0.27 9.33 1.17
N HIS A 123 0.08 10.39 1.87
CA HIS A 123 0.99 10.35 2.99
C HIS A 123 0.18 10.37 4.28
N ALA A 124 0.54 9.52 5.21
CA ALA A 124 -0.10 9.42 6.51
C ALA A 124 0.93 9.55 7.63
N SER A 125 0.45 9.72 8.84
CA SER A 125 1.26 9.79 10.04
C SER A 125 0.58 9.04 11.19
N GLU A 126 1.23 8.96 12.31
CA GLU A 126 0.67 8.40 13.54
C GLU A 126 -0.60 9.14 14.00
N SER A 127 -0.73 10.44 13.69
CA SER A 127 -1.90 11.28 14.04
C SER A 127 -3.02 11.26 12.98
N THR A 128 -2.86 10.58 11.86
CA THR A 128 -3.88 10.49 10.81
C THR A 128 -5.11 9.74 11.31
N THR A 129 -6.30 10.21 10.92
CA THR A 129 -7.60 9.59 11.14
C THR A 129 -8.30 9.34 9.82
N ILE A 130 -9.43 8.61 9.84
CA ILE A 130 -10.24 8.37 8.63
C ILE A 130 -10.74 9.68 7.99
N ASP A 131 -11.02 10.71 8.80
CA ASP A 131 -11.52 11.99 8.29
C ASP A 131 -10.46 12.75 7.51
N THR A 132 -9.25 12.89 8.10
CA THR A 132 -8.12 13.55 7.43
C THR A 132 -7.69 12.79 6.17
N LEU A 133 -7.67 11.45 6.23
CA LEU A 133 -7.34 10.60 5.09
C LEU A 133 -8.35 10.75 3.95
N ARG A 134 -9.66 10.80 4.26
CA ARG A 134 -10.72 11.00 3.27
C ARG A 134 -10.54 12.31 2.49
N GLU A 135 -10.25 13.39 3.19
CA GLU A 135 -10.02 14.69 2.56
C GLU A 135 -8.83 14.67 1.60
N ASP A 136 -7.73 14.05 2.03
CA ASP A 136 -6.54 13.93 1.20
C ASP A 136 -6.75 13.01 -0.01
N LEU A 137 -7.44 11.89 0.18
CA LEU A 137 -7.85 11.00 -0.92
C LEU A 137 -8.70 11.72 -1.95
N TYR A 138 -9.69 12.50 -1.49
CA TYR A 138 -10.55 13.27 -2.39
C TYR A 138 -9.76 14.30 -3.19
N LYS A 139 -8.88 15.07 -2.53
CA LYS A 139 -8.01 16.05 -3.19
C LYS A 139 -7.14 15.39 -4.26
N GLN A 140 -6.48 14.29 -3.92
CA GLN A 140 -5.60 13.56 -4.84
C GLN A 140 -6.36 12.98 -6.04
N ILE A 141 -7.46 12.25 -5.80
CA ILE A 141 -8.27 11.65 -6.87
C ILE A 141 -8.84 12.73 -7.79
N THR A 142 -9.31 13.85 -7.24
CA THR A 142 -9.89 14.95 -8.02
C THR A 142 -8.82 15.63 -8.86
N THR A 143 -7.62 15.86 -8.32
CA THR A 143 -6.49 16.44 -9.03
C THR A 143 -6.09 15.56 -10.21
N VAL A 144 -5.92 14.26 -10.00
CA VAL A 144 -5.57 13.32 -11.08
C VAL A 144 -6.66 13.27 -12.16
N LYS A 145 -7.95 13.20 -11.78
CA LYS A 145 -9.08 13.19 -12.75
C LYS A 145 -9.19 14.46 -13.58
N LYS A 146 -8.81 15.61 -13.02
CA LYS A 146 -8.80 16.90 -13.74
C LYS A 146 -7.56 17.07 -14.64
N GLY A 147 -6.69 16.08 -14.73
CA GLY A 147 -5.47 16.15 -15.54
C GLY A 147 -4.34 16.96 -14.91
N GLY A 148 -4.44 17.27 -13.62
CA GLY A 148 -3.39 17.95 -12.86
C GLY A 148 -2.52 16.97 -12.11
N GLY A 149 -1.21 17.27 -11.99
CA GLY A 149 -0.34 16.62 -11.02
C GLY A 149 0.20 15.25 -11.40
N ASP A 150 0.14 14.83 -12.67
CA ASP A 150 0.72 13.56 -13.09
C ASP A 150 2.15 13.75 -13.64
N ALA A 151 3.07 14.16 -12.74
CA ALA A 151 4.50 14.26 -13.07
C ALA A 151 5.08 12.94 -13.60
N SER A 152 4.43 11.82 -13.29
CA SER A 152 4.80 10.48 -13.76
C SER A 152 4.45 10.30 -15.24
N SER A 153 3.26 10.72 -15.69
CA SER A 153 2.86 10.64 -17.10
C SER A 153 3.72 11.57 -17.97
N ASP A 154 3.99 12.78 -17.50
CA ASP A 154 4.86 13.73 -18.21
C ASP A 154 6.28 13.18 -18.38
N ALA A 155 6.82 12.56 -17.31
CA ALA A 155 8.13 11.91 -17.37
C ALA A 155 8.13 10.71 -18.33
N MET A 156 7.08 9.90 -18.37
CA MET A 156 6.94 8.77 -19.28
C MET A 156 6.89 9.22 -20.75
N ASP A 157 6.19 10.32 -21.04
CA ASP A 157 6.12 10.89 -22.40
C ASP A 157 7.48 11.44 -22.87
N ILE A 158 8.27 12.00 -21.97
CA ILE A 158 9.65 12.42 -22.27
C ILE A 158 10.51 11.18 -22.56
N LEU A 159 10.43 10.16 -21.68
CA LEU A 159 11.21 8.92 -21.84
C LEU A 159 10.86 8.17 -23.13
N ARG A 160 9.61 8.21 -23.58
CA ARG A 160 9.15 7.60 -24.84
C ARG A 160 9.86 8.16 -26.08
N LYS A 161 10.30 9.42 -26.05
CA LYS A 161 10.99 10.09 -27.15
C LYS A 161 12.49 9.75 -27.22
N ILE A 162 13.03 9.11 -26.18
CA ILE A 162 14.46 8.77 -26.09
C ILE A 162 14.74 7.47 -26.86
N PRO A 163 15.81 7.41 -27.70
CA PRO A 163 16.21 6.18 -28.36
C PRO A 163 16.51 5.06 -27.36
N ARG A 164 16.05 3.84 -27.65
CA ARG A 164 16.16 2.67 -26.75
C ARG A 164 17.57 2.41 -26.16
N PRO A 165 18.69 2.54 -26.91
CA PRO A 165 20.02 2.35 -26.34
C PRO A 165 20.34 3.33 -25.21
N ILE A 166 19.99 4.62 -25.44
CA ILE A 166 20.17 5.68 -24.44
C ILE A 166 19.26 5.43 -23.22
N LEU A 167 18.01 5.05 -23.47
CA LEU A 167 17.07 4.72 -22.40
C LEU A 167 17.57 3.55 -21.54
N LYS A 168 18.12 2.48 -22.15
CA LYS A 168 18.75 1.37 -21.41
C LYS A 168 19.90 1.84 -20.54
N PHE A 169 20.74 2.76 -21.02
CA PHE A 169 21.84 3.32 -20.25
C PHE A 169 21.34 4.15 -19.07
N ILE A 170 20.32 5.00 -19.29
CA ILE A 170 19.67 5.76 -18.21
C ILE A 170 19.12 4.82 -17.13
N PHE A 171 18.37 3.77 -17.51
CA PHE A 171 17.83 2.80 -16.54
C PHE A 171 18.91 1.99 -15.84
N MET A 172 20.05 1.74 -16.46
CA MET A 172 21.21 1.13 -15.82
C MET A 172 21.75 2.04 -14.69
N ILE A 173 21.89 3.33 -14.96
CA ILE A 173 22.31 4.33 -13.96
C ILE A 173 21.27 4.43 -12.84
N LEU A 174 19.98 4.54 -13.18
CA LEU A 174 18.91 4.64 -12.19
C LEU A 174 18.87 3.41 -11.27
N ARG A 175 19.04 2.20 -11.81
CA ARG A 175 19.13 0.96 -11.02
C ARG A 175 20.37 0.96 -10.10
N TRP A 176 21.48 1.50 -10.58
CA TRP A 176 22.68 1.65 -9.75
C TRP A 176 22.42 2.65 -8.60
N LEU A 177 21.79 3.79 -8.90
CA LEU A 177 21.41 4.79 -7.91
C LEU A 177 20.42 4.20 -6.87
N ASP A 178 19.42 3.45 -7.34
CA ASP A 178 18.44 2.80 -6.46
C ASP A 178 19.13 1.82 -5.50
N ARG A 179 19.99 0.96 -6.05
CA ARG A 179 20.75 -0.01 -5.24
C ARG A 179 21.58 0.67 -4.14
N HIS A 180 22.08 1.89 -4.39
CA HIS A 180 22.93 2.63 -3.44
C HIS A 180 22.14 3.66 -2.60
N GLY A 181 20.81 3.75 -2.74
CA GLY A 181 20.00 4.71 -2.01
C GLY A 181 20.22 6.17 -2.41
N LEU A 182 20.66 6.39 -3.64
CA LEU A 182 21.00 7.70 -4.21
C LEU A 182 19.95 8.23 -5.19
N VAL A 183 18.80 7.55 -5.32
CA VAL A 183 17.70 7.99 -6.18
C VAL A 183 17.28 9.41 -5.80
N PRO A 184 17.09 10.31 -6.77
CA PRO A 184 16.60 11.65 -6.53
C PRO A 184 15.26 11.64 -5.76
N GLN A 185 15.08 12.59 -4.84
CA GLN A 185 13.92 12.64 -3.97
C GLN A 185 12.60 12.73 -4.76
N PHE A 186 12.59 13.52 -5.84
CA PHE A 186 11.40 13.67 -6.67
C PHE A 186 10.92 12.34 -7.31
N LEU A 187 11.84 11.42 -7.65
CA LEU A 187 11.47 10.09 -8.15
C LEU A 187 10.90 9.22 -7.02
N ILE A 188 11.44 9.32 -5.82
CA ILE A 188 10.91 8.60 -4.65
C ILE A 188 9.47 9.04 -4.35
N GLU A 189 9.18 10.34 -4.48
CA GLU A 189 7.87 10.92 -4.17
C GLU A 189 6.81 10.70 -5.27
N THR A 190 7.23 10.39 -6.48
CA THR A 190 6.31 10.25 -7.63
C THR A 190 6.19 8.84 -8.19
N ASP A 191 7.04 7.91 -7.77
CA ASP A 191 7.01 6.53 -8.24
C ASP A 191 6.38 5.60 -7.18
N LEU A 192 5.24 4.98 -7.53
CA LEU A 192 4.48 4.07 -6.66
C LEU A 192 5.34 2.95 -6.06
N ASN A 193 6.43 2.56 -6.73
CA ASN A 193 7.33 1.52 -6.23
C ASN A 193 8.12 1.93 -4.99
N TYR A 194 8.03 3.18 -4.54
CA TYR A 194 8.62 3.66 -3.27
C TYR A 194 7.60 3.86 -2.15
N ALA A 195 6.32 3.58 -2.37
CA ALA A 195 5.30 3.67 -1.34
C ALA A 195 5.44 2.56 -0.27
N SER A 196 4.84 2.77 0.89
CA SER A 196 4.72 1.74 1.93
C SER A 196 3.83 0.59 1.47
N VAL A 197 2.75 0.92 0.77
CA VAL A 197 1.82 -0.04 0.17
C VAL A 197 1.31 0.48 -1.17
N ILE A 198 1.21 -0.42 -2.13
CA ILE A 198 0.54 -0.16 -3.41
C ILE A 198 -0.85 -0.78 -3.34
N LEU A 199 -1.87 -0.03 -3.75
CA LEU A 199 -3.25 -0.53 -3.82
C LEU A 199 -3.80 -0.50 -5.24
N SER A 200 -4.58 -1.51 -5.58
CA SER A 200 -5.35 -1.56 -6.81
C SER A 200 -6.81 -1.91 -6.52
N ASN A 201 -7.74 -1.06 -6.94
CA ASN A 201 -9.18 -1.29 -6.76
C ASN A 201 -9.78 -1.90 -8.04
N LEU A 202 -9.64 -3.21 -8.18
CA LEU A 202 -10.24 -3.97 -9.29
C LEU A 202 -11.76 -4.05 -9.21
N GLY A 203 -12.33 -3.87 -8.01
CA GLY A 203 -13.77 -3.81 -7.82
C GLY A 203 -14.43 -2.67 -8.60
N SER A 204 -13.71 -1.56 -8.81
CA SER A 204 -14.19 -0.43 -9.62
C SER A 204 -14.44 -0.79 -11.10
N ILE A 205 -13.80 -1.85 -11.59
CA ILE A 205 -13.94 -2.40 -12.95
C ILE A 205 -14.60 -3.79 -12.95
N LYS A 206 -15.27 -4.17 -11.84
CA LYS A 206 -16.01 -5.43 -11.67
C LYS A 206 -15.16 -6.69 -11.82
N LEU A 207 -13.90 -6.64 -11.42
CA LEU A 207 -13.02 -7.80 -11.35
C LEU A 207 -12.93 -8.34 -9.93
N ARG A 208 -12.72 -9.65 -9.84
CA ARG A 208 -12.40 -10.31 -8.57
C ARG A 208 -11.03 -9.88 -8.09
N SER A 209 -10.80 -10.07 -6.80
CA SER A 209 -9.47 -9.96 -6.23
C SER A 209 -8.51 -10.99 -6.84
N GLY A 210 -7.26 -10.63 -6.90
CA GLY A 210 -6.16 -11.47 -7.31
C GLY A 210 -4.89 -11.01 -6.60
N TYR A 211 -3.75 -11.32 -7.16
CA TYR A 211 -2.45 -10.89 -6.63
C TYR A 211 -1.69 -10.13 -7.72
N HIS A 212 -0.87 -9.21 -7.30
CA HIS A 212 0.03 -8.50 -8.18
C HIS A 212 1.47 -8.67 -7.70
N HIS A 213 2.39 -8.86 -8.63
CA HIS A 213 3.80 -8.98 -8.30
C HIS A 213 4.38 -7.67 -7.75
N LEU A 214 5.38 -7.79 -6.90
CA LEU A 214 6.20 -6.67 -6.46
C LEU A 214 7.31 -6.40 -7.47
N SER A 215 7.68 -5.14 -7.64
CA SER A 215 8.76 -4.77 -8.54
C SER A 215 10.14 -4.98 -7.88
N ASN A 216 11.13 -5.40 -8.68
CA ASN A 216 12.53 -5.36 -8.28
C ASN A 216 13.14 -3.94 -8.38
N TRP A 217 12.38 -2.99 -8.91
CA TRP A 217 12.65 -1.57 -8.88
C TRP A 217 11.95 -0.94 -7.68
N GLY A 218 12.61 0.03 -7.03
CA GLY A 218 12.07 0.71 -5.85
C GLY A 218 12.07 -0.15 -4.58
N THR A 219 11.21 0.15 -3.65
CA THR A 219 11.24 -0.36 -2.28
C THR A 219 9.89 -0.79 -1.72
N ALA A 220 8.80 -0.74 -2.51
CA ALA A 220 7.49 -1.21 -2.06
C ALA A 220 7.53 -2.71 -1.72
N SER A 221 7.08 -3.06 -0.52
CA SER A 221 7.10 -4.43 0.00
C SER A 221 5.70 -5.01 0.23
N LEU A 222 4.65 -4.21 -0.01
CA LEU A 222 3.26 -4.61 0.11
C LEU A 222 2.47 -4.19 -1.13
N PHE A 223 1.64 -5.09 -1.63
CA PHE A 223 0.64 -4.78 -2.66
C PHE A 223 -0.71 -5.34 -2.21
N VAL A 224 -1.77 -4.52 -2.31
CA VAL A 224 -3.12 -4.92 -1.92
C VAL A 224 -4.07 -4.74 -3.09
N ILE A 225 -4.77 -5.81 -3.45
CA ILE A 225 -5.81 -5.79 -4.46
C ILE A 225 -7.17 -5.90 -3.79
N VAL A 226 -8.02 -4.92 -4.07
CA VAL A 226 -9.42 -4.89 -3.63
C VAL A 226 -10.29 -5.41 -4.76
N GLY A 227 -10.97 -6.52 -4.54
CA GLY A 227 -11.88 -7.13 -5.51
C GLY A 227 -13.27 -6.49 -5.55
N GLU A 228 -14.14 -7.02 -6.43
CA GLU A 228 -15.53 -6.61 -6.50
C GLU A 228 -16.31 -6.96 -5.23
N THR A 229 -17.21 -6.08 -4.82
CA THR A 229 -18.21 -6.38 -3.77
C THR A 229 -19.26 -7.35 -4.30
N LYS A 230 -19.51 -8.44 -3.58
CA LYS A 230 -20.45 -9.47 -3.97
C LYS A 230 -21.05 -10.19 -2.76
N LYS A 231 -22.29 -10.63 -2.87
CA LYS A 231 -22.87 -11.55 -1.89
C LYS A 231 -22.21 -12.93 -2.00
N ARG A 232 -21.68 -13.41 -0.85
CA ARG A 232 -21.02 -14.71 -0.76
C ARG A 232 -21.43 -15.44 0.52
N PRO A 233 -21.36 -16.79 0.55
CA PRO A 233 -21.65 -17.56 1.75
C PRO A 233 -20.55 -17.39 2.80
N PHE A 234 -20.97 -17.23 4.04
CA PHE A 234 -20.18 -17.34 5.26
C PHE A 234 -20.71 -18.51 6.07
N TYR A 235 -19.82 -19.31 6.59
CA TYR A 235 -20.14 -20.47 7.40
C TYR A 235 -19.80 -20.16 8.85
N ASP A 236 -20.72 -20.51 9.77
CA ASP A 236 -20.40 -20.57 11.19
C ASP A 236 -19.74 -21.90 11.57
N ASP A 237 -19.34 -22.04 12.85
CA ASP A 237 -18.67 -23.25 13.34
C ASP A 237 -19.61 -24.48 13.34
N GLU A 238 -20.94 -24.30 13.32
CA GLU A 238 -21.96 -25.35 13.21
C GLU A 238 -22.27 -25.72 11.77
N GLY A 239 -21.71 -25.00 10.76
CA GLY A 239 -21.91 -25.24 9.35
C GLY A 239 -23.17 -24.57 8.77
N ASN A 240 -23.84 -23.69 9.50
CA ASN A 240 -24.92 -22.87 8.94
C ASN A 240 -24.34 -21.85 7.95
N VAL A 241 -25.15 -21.46 6.97
CA VAL A 241 -24.74 -20.57 5.89
C VAL A 241 -25.53 -19.27 5.94
N GLU A 242 -24.80 -18.15 6.00
CA GLU A 242 -25.38 -16.83 5.81
C GLU A 242 -24.76 -16.15 4.57
N PHE A 243 -25.59 -15.56 3.71
CA PHE A 243 -25.11 -14.81 2.54
C PHE A 243 -24.96 -13.34 2.88
N LYS A 244 -23.71 -12.84 2.91
CA LYS A 244 -23.38 -11.47 3.24
C LYS A 244 -22.69 -10.75 2.08
N ASN A 245 -22.83 -9.42 2.04
CA ASN A 245 -21.98 -8.60 1.19
C ASN A 245 -20.54 -8.76 1.65
N SER A 246 -19.63 -8.97 0.72
CA SER A 246 -18.23 -9.19 1.03
C SER A 246 -17.33 -8.65 -0.05
N VAL A 247 -16.09 -8.39 0.31
CA VAL A 247 -14.98 -8.08 -0.60
C VAL A 247 -13.84 -9.04 -0.32
N ASP A 248 -13.20 -9.54 -1.38
CA ASP A 248 -11.97 -10.31 -1.24
C ASP A 248 -10.78 -9.36 -1.40
N LEU A 249 -9.82 -9.44 -0.47
CA LEU A 249 -8.54 -8.74 -0.50
C LEU A 249 -7.45 -9.73 -0.88
N GLY A 250 -6.64 -9.40 -1.89
CA GLY A 250 -5.43 -10.12 -2.23
C GLY A 250 -4.21 -9.33 -1.75
N LEU A 251 -3.40 -9.93 -0.90
CA LEU A 251 -2.22 -9.32 -0.33
C LEU A 251 -0.99 -9.99 -0.91
N THR A 252 -0.08 -9.24 -1.50
CA THR A 252 1.26 -9.68 -1.88
C THR A 252 2.28 -8.99 -0.99
N ILE A 253 3.14 -9.75 -0.35
CA ILE A 253 4.05 -9.28 0.69
C ILE A 253 5.45 -9.80 0.38
N ASP A 254 6.48 -8.96 0.52
CA ASP A 254 7.88 -9.40 0.53
C ASP A 254 8.16 -10.14 1.85
N GLU A 255 8.19 -11.49 1.84
CA GLU A 255 8.30 -12.28 3.06
C GLU A 255 9.63 -12.10 3.82
N ARG A 256 10.62 -11.45 3.21
CA ARG A 256 11.91 -11.19 3.85
C ARG A 256 11.85 -10.11 4.94
N ILE A 257 10.80 -9.26 4.98
CA ILE A 257 10.71 -8.12 5.93
C ILE A 257 10.20 -8.50 7.31
N ALA A 258 9.48 -9.62 7.42
CA ALA A 258 8.95 -10.16 8.68
C ALA A 258 8.61 -11.64 8.52
N ASP A 259 8.46 -12.34 9.64
CA ASP A 259 8.09 -13.76 9.67
C ASP A 259 6.56 -13.99 9.53
N GLY A 260 6.18 -15.23 9.20
CA GLY A 260 4.79 -15.63 9.00
C GLY A 260 3.89 -15.40 10.23
N TYR A 261 4.42 -15.52 11.46
CA TYR A 261 3.66 -15.24 12.67
C TYR A 261 3.33 -13.74 12.79
N TYR A 262 4.28 -12.90 12.42
CA TYR A 262 4.06 -11.46 12.38
C TYR A 262 2.99 -11.09 11.35
N TYR A 263 3.01 -11.70 10.17
CA TYR A 263 1.98 -11.50 9.14
C TYR A 263 0.61 -11.99 9.61
N SER A 264 0.53 -13.18 10.20
CA SER A 264 -0.73 -13.72 10.72
C SER A 264 -1.38 -12.77 11.74
N LYS A 265 -0.61 -12.22 12.67
CA LYS A 265 -1.13 -11.21 13.61
C LYS A 265 -1.54 -9.91 12.91
N SER A 266 -0.79 -9.50 11.89
CA SER A 266 -1.10 -8.27 11.15
C SER A 266 -2.39 -8.40 10.34
N VAL A 267 -2.63 -9.55 9.74
CA VAL A 267 -3.87 -9.85 9.02
C VAL A 267 -5.06 -9.94 9.97
N ARG A 268 -4.90 -10.55 11.15
CA ARG A 268 -5.96 -10.55 12.18
C ARG A 268 -6.32 -9.14 12.62
N LEU A 269 -5.32 -8.29 12.88
CA LEU A 269 -5.54 -6.88 13.20
C LEU A 269 -6.28 -6.16 12.06
N LEU A 270 -5.87 -6.39 10.80
CA LEU A 270 -6.57 -5.81 9.64
C LEU A 270 -8.04 -6.21 9.61
N LYS A 271 -8.35 -7.49 9.80
CA LYS A 271 -9.73 -7.99 9.85
C LYS A 271 -10.50 -7.35 10.98
N TYR A 272 -9.94 -7.30 12.18
CA TYR A 272 -10.58 -6.67 13.33
C TYR A 272 -10.91 -5.20 13.07
N ILE A 273 -9.97 -4.40 12.53
CA ILE A 273 -10.22 -2.99 12.20
C ILE A 273 -11.31 -2.85 11.13
N LEU A 274 -11.36 -3.74 10.15
CA LEU A 274 -12.40 -3.72 9.12
C LEU A 274 -13.78 -4.16 9.67
N GLU A 275 -13.81 -5.02 10.68
CA GLU A 275 -15.03 -5.41 11.41
C GLU A 275 -15.48 -4.32 12.40
N HIS A 276 -14.54 -3.45 12.85
CA HIS A 276 -14.79 -2.35 13.79
C HIS A 276 -14.27 -1.02 13.20
N PRO A 277 -14.88 -0.52 12.12
CA PRO A 277 -14.38 0.64 11.38
C PRO A 277 -14.39 1.94 12.19
N GLU A 278 -15.10 2.02 13.31
CA GLU A 278 -15.04 3.12 14.29
C GLU A 278 -13.64 3.33 14.88
N CYS A 279 -12.80 2.29 14.94
CA CYS A 279 -11.41 2.41 15.36
C CYS A 279 -10.58 3.35 14.47
N LEU A 280 -11.06 3.67 13.27
CA LEU A 280 -10.40 4.56 12.32
C LEU A 280 -10.68 6.04 12.59
N GLU A 281 -11.64 6.35 13.47
CA GLU A 281 -11.95 7.72 13.90
C GLU A 281 -10.84 8.26 14.82
N GLU A 282 -10.17 7.37 15.55
CA GLU A 282 -9.03 7.69 16.38
C GLU A 282 -7.72 7.72 15.59
N PRO A 283 -6.67 8.43 16.08
CA PRO A 283 -5.36 8.45 15.46
C PRO A 283 -4.83 7.04 15.14
N PHE A 284 -4.07 6.89 14.06
CA PHE A 284 -3.54 5.59 13.66
C PHE A 284 -2.57 4.99 14.68
N SER A 285 -1.96 5.82 15.54
CA SER A 285 -1.13 5.37 16.65
C SER A 285 -1.92 4.79 17.82
N GLU A 286 -3.24 5.04 17.88
CA GLU A 286 -4.04 4.52 19.00
C GLU A 286 -4.11 3.00 18.92
N PRO A 287 -3.66 2.30 20.00
CA PRO A 287 -3.68 0.85 20.04
C PRO A 287 -5.09 0.28 19.91
N VAL A 288 -5.17 -0.88 19.28
CA VAL A 288 -6.41 -1.65 19.14
C VAL A 288 -6.22 -2.97 19.86
N ASP A 289 -7.12 -3.29 20.76
CA ASP A 289 -7.15 -4.58 21.46
C ASP A 289 -7.98 -5.57 20.62
N TYR A 290 -7.35 -6.68 20.11
CA TYR A 290 -7.91 -7.59 19.13
C TYR A 290 -7.55 -9.07 19.37
#